data_6046d8ad7285a01fe211a9758deb0a88
#
_entry.id   6046d8ad7285a01fe211a9758deb0a88
#
_cell.length_a   1.000
_cell.length_b   1.000
_cell.length_c   1.000
_cell.angle_alpha   90.00
_cell.angle_beta   90.00
_cell.angle_gamma   90.00
#
_symmetry.space_group_name_H-M   'P 1'
#
loop_
_entity.id
_entity.type
_entity.pdbx_description
1 polymer ?
#
loop_
_entity_poly.entity_id
_entity_poly.type
_entity_poly.pdbx_seq_one_letter_code
_entity_poly.pdbx_strand_id
1 'polypeptide(L)'
;MKTYDITEQVQRAWQHFDNILTEKIDHIHELTGVPKERLIKINPIDFIEKMDGQIIKGYKFQDIGEWVAKHKTPETFLICPIDEDVETANQICYKTGQTVRKIRAHKCQVLPISILAAKRFFIKNHRQSIPPLTGNSINYALVYEGEAVAVMTYDLTRGAVRGLQNYDKYELMRLSIKYGTVVNGGASKLEMQCEEAIRHQGGTQIFSYSNATVNEGNVYRQLGFTQSAIQSGQAWVVERDLRLRRLLACGSHGDNTGCKNSDLIKRGAVKVHITANRTWVKDISIETP
;
A
#
# COMPACT_ATOMS: atom_id res chain seq x y z
N MET A 1 15.41 35.08 -4.39
CA MET A 1 15.38 33.60 -4.24
C MET A 1 15.99 33.00 -5.50
N LYS A 2 16.95 32.07 -5.40
CA LYS A 2 17.58 31.47 -6.58
C LYS A 2 16.57 30.52 -7.23
N THR A 3 16.31 30.69 -8.53
CA THR A 3 15.39 29.86 -9.30
C THR A 3 16.15 28.81 -10.12
N TYR A 4 15.56 27.61 -10.25
CA TYR A 4 16.14 26.49 -10.98
C TYR A 4 15.13 26.03 -12.04
N ASP A 5 15.46 26.17 -13.31
CA ASP A 5 14.69 25.57 -14.40
C ASP A 5 15.10 24.12 -14.56
N ILE A 6 14.14 23.22 -14.35
CA ILE A 6 14.32 21.76 -14.44
C ILE A 6 13.45 21.12 -15.52
N THR A 7 12.97 21.94 -16.48
CA THR A 7 12.01 21.50 -17.51
C THR A 7 12.56 20.32 -18.33
N GLU A 8 13.82 20.42 -18.79
CA GLU A 8 14.45 19.37 -19.58
C GLU A 8 14.64 18.06 -18.78
N GLN A 9 15.02 18.18 -17.50
CA GLN A 9 15.14 17.02 -16.61
C GLN A 9 13.79 16.30 -16.43
N VAL A 10 12.73 17.07 -16.26
CA VAL A 10 11.35 16.55 -16.12
C VAL A 10 10.94 15.81 -17.40
N GLN A 11 11.20 16.35 -18.57
CA GLN A 11 10.90 15.71 -19.85
C GLN A 11 11.66 14.39 -20.03
N ARG A 12 12.96 14.37 -19.72
CA ARG A 12 13.76 13.14 -19.76
C ARG A 12 13.27 12.08 -18.78
N ALA A 13 12.92 12.49 -17.56
CA ALA A 13 12.39 11.59 -16.55
C ALA A 13 11.04 11.02 -16.97
N TRP A 14 10.17 11.85 -17.54
CA TRP A 14 8.87 11.38 -18.04
C TRP A 14 9.02 10.28 -19.08
N GLN A 15 9.88 10.49 -20.09
CA GLN A 15 10.13 9.49 -21.14
C GLN A 15 10.72 8.20 -20.57
N HIS A 16 11.66 8.32 -19.63
CA HIS A 16 12.27 7.16 -18.97
C HIS A 16 11.23 6.29 -18.27
N PHE A 17 10.36 6.88 -17.45
CA PHE A 17 9.32 6.13 -16.75
C PHE A 17 8.23 5.64 -17.68
N ASP A 18 7.90 6.36 -18.74
CA ASP A 18 6.92 5.88 -19.74
C ASP A 18 7.40 4.60 -20.44
N ASN A 19 8.69 4.51 -20.77
CA ASN A 19 9.30 3.31 -21.34
C ASN A 19 9.24 2.13 -20.36
N ILE A 20 9.67 2.32 -19.11
CA ILE A 20 9.59 1.29 -18.05
C ILE A 20 8.15 0.79 -17.87
N LEU A 21 7.18 1.69 -17.82
CA LEU A 21 5.79 1.33 -17.64
C LEU A 21 5.19 0.60 -18.85
N THR A 22 5.67 0.92 -20.06
CA THR A 22 5.27 0.19 -21.27
C THR A 22 5.72 -1.26 -21.19
N GLU A 23 7.00 -1.50 -20.91
CA GLU A 23 7.56 -2.85 -20.76
C GLU A 23 6.85 -3.65 -19.66
N LYS A 24 6.56 -3.01 -18.51
CA LYS A 24 5.80 -3.65 -17.42
C LYS A 24 4.39 -4.03 -17.83
N ILE A 25 3.68 -3.18 -18.54
CA ILE A 25 2.33 -3.46 -19.04
C ILE A 25 2.36 -4.64 -20.00
N ASP A 26 3.33 -4.69 -20.89
CA ASP A 26 3.49 -5.79 -21.84
C ASP A 26 3.70 -7.12 -21.10
N HIS A 27 4.61 -7.13 -20.13
CA HIS A 27 4.90 -8.32 -19.34
C HIS A 27 3.70 -8.75 -18.46
N ILE A 28 3.02 -7.80 -17.81
CA ILE A 28 1.81 -8.10 -17.01
C ILE A 28 0.69 -8.62 -17.90
N HIS A 29 0.51 -8.07 -19.10
CA HIS A 29 -0.44 -8.58 -20.09
C HIS A 29 -0.13 -10.04 -20.46
N GLU A 30 1.13 -10.37 -20.75
CA GLU A 30 1.58 -11.73 -21.03
C GLU A 30 1.30 -12.70 -19.88
N LEU A 31 1.55 -12.28 -18.64
CA LEU A 31 1.34 -13.10 -17.45
C LEU A 31 -0.14 -13.33 -17.10
N THR A 32 -1.02 -12.40 -17.45
CA THR A 32 -2.42 -12.40 -16.97
C THR A 32 -3.46 -12.57 -18.06
N GLY A 33 -3.12 -12.28 -19.32
CA GLY A 33 -4.07 -12.19 -20.44
C GLY A 33 -5.05 -10.99 -20.33
N VAL A 34 -4.88 -10.10 -19.36
CA VAL A 34 -5.72 -8.91 -19.20
C VAL A 34 -5.43 -7.91 -20.32
N PRO A 35 -6.42 -7.37 -21.03
CA PRO A 35 -6.21 -6.38 -22.09
C PRO A 35 -5.43 -5.16 -21.61
N LYS A 36 -4.47 -4.68 -22.42
CA LYS A 36 -3.56 -3.57 -22.08
C LYS A 36 -4.32 -2.28 -21.76
N GLU A 37 -5.48 -2.06 -22.36
CA GLU A 37 -6.36 -0.89 -22.14
C GLU A 37 -6.89 -0.83 -20.70
N ARG A 38 -6.85 -1.94 -19.97
CA ARG A 38 -7.21 -2.02 -18.55
C ARG A 38 -6.04 -1.80 -17.63
N LEU A 39 -4.79 -1.78 -18.16
CA LEU A 39 -3.55 -1.58 -17.44
C LEU A 39 -3.10 -0.13 -17.61
N ILE A 40 -3.40 0.72 -16.62
CA ILE A 40 -3.21 2.18 -16.72
C ILE A 40 -1.89 2.56 -16.06
N LYS A 41 -1.03 3.27 -16.79
CA LYS A 41 0.26 3.78 -16.31
C LYS A 41 0.07 4.85 -15.22
N ILE A 42 0.83 4.75 -14.14
CA ILE A 42 1.08 5.85 -13.22
C ILE A 42 2.51 6.34 -13.45
N ASN A 43 2.69 7.31 -14.34
CA ASN A 43 3.99 7.94 -14.51
C ASN A 43 4.25 8.89 -13.34
N PRO A 44 5.35 8.71 -12.58
CA PRO A 44 5.64 9.56 -11.41
C PRO A 44 5.68 11.03 -11.75
N ILE A 45 6.11 11.37 -12.95
CA ILE A 45 6.29 12.76 -13.39
C ILE A 45 4.97 13.46 -13.64
N ASP A 46 3.87 12.75 -13.82
CA ASP A 46 2.55 13.37 -13.92
C ASP A 46 2.06 13.93 -12.56
N PHE A 47 2.71 13.55 -11.45
CA PHE A 47 2.32 13.88 -10.08
C PHE A 47 3.44 14.57 -9.29
N ILE A 48 4.09 15.56 -9.92
CA ILE A 48 5.13 16.38 -9.27
C ILE A 48 4.50 17.23 -8.16
N GLU A 49 5.09 17.18 -6.97
CA GLU A 49 4.81 18.12 -5.92
C GLU A 49 5.63 19.40 -6.13
N LYS A 50 4.95 20.53 -6.23
CA LYS A 50 5.58 21.83 -6.44
C LYS A 50 6.51 22.19 -5.27
N MET A 51 7.76 22.48 -5.57
CA MET A 51 8.73 23.00 -4.61
C MET A 51 9.09 24.46 -4.95
N ASP A 52 9.16 25.32 -3.93
CA ASP A 52 9.51 26.73 -4.10
C ASP A 52 10.89 26.88 -4.75
N GLY A 53 10.98 27.77 -5.76
CA GLY A 53 12.23 28.01 -6.50
C GLY A 53 12.46 27.08 -7.70
N GLN A 54 11.62 26.10 -7.98
CA GLN A 54 11.67 25.32 -9.21
C GLN A 54 10.75 25.89 -10.28
N ILE A 55 11.23 25.93 -11.52
CA ILE A 55 10.45 26.28 -12.72
C ILE A 55 10.38 25.04 -13.61
N ILE A 56 9.15 24.70 -14.02
CA ILE A 56 8.83 23.64 -14.97
C ILE A 56 7.87 24.23 -15.99
N LYS A 57 8.38 24.56 -17.19
CA LYS A 57 7.57 25.21 -18.23
C LYS A 57 6.56 24.23 -18.82
N GLY A 58 5.33 24.70 -19.01
CA GLY A 58 4.27 23.90 -19.63
C GLY A 58 3.72 22.74 -18.78
N TYR A 59 4.20 22.57 -17.55
CA TYR A 59 3.74 21.50 -16.67
C TYR A 59 2.44 21.86 -15.95
N LYS A 60 1.49 20.94 -15.95
CA LYS A 60 0.24 21.05 -15.17
C LYS A 60 0.34 20.16 -13.95
N PHE A 61 0.37 20.77 -12.78
CA PHE A 61 0.37 20.04 -11.52
C PHE A 61 -0.99 19.37 -11.27
N GLN A 62 -0.98 18.11 -10.88
CA GLN A 62 -2.20 17.37 -10.52
C GLN A 62 -1.99 16.55 -9.25
N ASP A 63 -3.06 16.40 -8.48
CA ASP A 63 -3.07 15.57 -7.28
C ASP A 63 -3.34 14.11 -7.66
N ILE A 64 -2.48 13.19 -7.18
CA ILE A 64 -2.63 11.77 -7.48
C ILE A 64 -3.88 11.17 -6.80
N GLY A 65 -4.30 11.70 -5.65
CA GLY A 65 -5.50 11.22 -4.96
C GLY A 65 -6.76 11.49 -5.77
N GLU A 66 -6.90 12.72 -6.29
CA GLU A 66 -8.00 13.11 -7.17
C GLU A 66 -7.97 12.32 -8.48
N TRP A 67 -6.77 12.17 -9.05
CA TRP A 67 -6.60 11.40 -10.30
C TRP A 67 -7.00 9.94 -10.12
N VAL A 68 -6.55 9.28 -9.04
CA VAL A 68 -6.91 7.90 -8.71
C VAL A 68 -8.40 7.77 -8.47
N ALA A 69 -9.02 8.70 -7.75
CA ALA A 69 -10.47 8.69 -7.52
C ALA A 69 -11.27 8.68 -8.84
N LYS A 70 -10.75 9.36 -9.86
CA LYS A 70 -11.39 9.45 -11.19
C LYS A 70 -11.13 8.24 -12.08
N HIS A 71 -9.91 7.69 -12.07
CA HIS A 71 -9.47 6.68 -13.06
C HIS A 71 -9.48 5.25 -12.55
N LYS A 72 -9.51 5.05 -11.22
CA LYS A 72 -9.58 3.73 -10.64
C LYS A 72 -11.01 3.21 -10.63
N THR A 73 -11.26 2.18 -11.42
CA THR A 73 -12.54 1.45 -11.48
C THR A 73 -12.32 -0.02 -11.10
N PRO A 74 -13.38 -0.81 -10.85
CA PRO A 74 -13.24 -2.25 -10.63
C PRO A 74 -12.58 -3.00 -11.78
N GLU A 75 -12.63 -2.43 -13.00
CA GLU A 75 -12.13 -3.05 -14.22
C GLU A 75 -10.72 -2.61 -14.58
N THR A 76 -10.18 -1.54 -13.96
CA THR A 76 -8.87 -0.99 -14.26
C THR A 76 -7.83 -1.36 -13.21
N PHE A 77 -6.59 -1.53 -13.67
CA PHE A 77 -5.43 -1.82 -12.83
C PHE A 77 -4.38 -0.75 -13.05
N LEU A 78 -4.05 -0.02 -11.99
CA LEU A 78 -3.06 1.04 -12.04
C LEU A 78 -1.67 0.45 -11.80
N ILE A 79 -0.74 0.70 -12.72
CA ILE A 79 0.62 0.14 -12.73
C ILE A 79 1.62 1.24 -12.42
N CYS A 80 2.41 1.04 -11.35
CA CYS A 80 3.45 1.95 -10.91
C CYS A 80 4.85 1.40 -11.28
N PRO A 81 5.87 2.26 -11.46
CA PRO A 81 7.23 1.81 -11.78
C PRO A 81 7.85 0.92 -10.69
N ILE A 82 7.44 1.09 -9.43
CA ILE A 82 7.94 0.33 -8.27
C ILE A 82 7.24 -1.02 -8.09
N ASP A 83 6.25 -1.34 -8.91
CA ASP A 83 5.51 -2.59 -8.78
C ASP A 83 6.37 -3.76 -9.28
N GLU A 84 6.37 -4.85 -8.53
CA GLU A 84 6.92 -6.11 -9.02
C GLU A 84 5.88 -6.78 -9.92
N ASP A 85 6.30 -7.20 -11.12
CA ASP A 85 5.37 -7.65 -12.17
C ASP A 85 4.62 -8.93 -11.79
N VAL A 86 5.33 -9.89 -11.18
CA VAL A 86 4.74 -11.18 -10.76
C VAL A 86 3.72 -10.98 -9.64
N GLU A 87 4.04 -10.17 -8.62
CA GLU A 87 3.11 -9.86 -7.54
C GLU A 87 1.90 -9.09 -8.04
N THR A 88 2.10 -8.16 -8.98
CA THR A 88 1.03 -7.41 -9.61
C THR A 88 0.14 -8.32 -10.44
N ALA A 89 0.71 -9.21 -11.24
CA ALA A 89 -0.02 -10.23 -12.00
C ALA A 89 -0.84 -11.13 -11.09
N ASN A 90 -0.28 -11.62 -9.98
CA ASN A 90 -0.99 -12.43 -9.00
C ASN A 90 -2.22 -11.71 -8.41
N GLN A 91 -2.10 -10.41 -8.12
CA GLN A 91 -3.24 -9.61 -7.64
C GLN A 91 -4.31 -9.42 -8.71
N ILE A 92 -3.90 -9.20 -9.95
CA ILE A 92 -4.82 -9.08 -11.10
C ILE A 92 -5.56 -10.40 -11.30
N CYS A 93 -4.86 -11.54 -11.32
CA CYS A 93 -5.47 -12.86 -11.42
C CYS A 93 -6.47 -13.13 -10.29
N TYR A 94 -6.14 -12.71 -9.06
CA TYR A 94 -7.09 -12.80 -7.94
C TYR A 94 -8.37 -11.98 -8.21
N LYS A 95 -8.24 -10.71 -8.64
CA LYS A 95 -9.35 -9.80 -8.90
C LYS A 95 -10.21 -10.23 -10.11
N THR A 96 -9.59 -10.83 -11.11
CA THR A 96 -10.28 -11.31 -12.32
C THR A 96 -10.86 -12.73 -12.17
N GLY A 97 -10.72 -13.33 -10.98
CA GLY A 97 -11.25 -14.66 -10.70
C GLY A 97 -10.42 -15.82 -11.29
N GLN A 98 -9.22 -15.52 -11.80
CA GLN A 98 -8.26 -16.50 -12.32
C GLN A 98 -7.52 -17.17 -11.16
N THR A 99 -8.27 -17.80 -10.24
CA THR A 99 -7.69 -18.45 -9.06
C THR A 99 -7.83 -19.96 -9.14
N VAL A 100 -6.77 -20.65 -8.76
CA VAL A 100 -6.69 -22.12 -8.85
C VAL A 100 -7.50 -22.79 -7.74
N ARG A 101 -7.50 -22.23 -6.53
CA ARG A 101 -8.06 -22.86 -5.34
C ARG A 101 -9.11 -21.97 -4.67
N LYS A 102 -10.30 -22.52 -4.43
CA LYS A 102 -11.40 -21.84 -3.70
C LYS A 102 -11.66 -22.58 -2.39
N ILE A 103 -11.52 -21.91 -1.26
CA ILE A 103 -11.71 -22.45 0.09
C ILE A 103 -12.83 -21.65 0.77
N ARG A 104 -13.66 -22.32 1.57
CA ARG A 104 -14.64 -21.68 2.45
C ARG A 104 -14.05 -21.54 3.85
N ALA A 105 -14.11 -20.35 4.45
CA ALA A 105 -13.48 -20.06 5.73
C ALA A 105 -13.95 -20.98 6.89
N HIS A 106 -15.19 -21.50 6.84
CA HIS A 106 -15.67 -22.42 7.87
C HIS A 106 -14.89 -23.75 7.92
N LYS A 107 -14.21 -24.12 6.82
CA LYS A 107 -13.34 -25.31 6.76
C LYS A 107 -11.93 -25.04 7.29
N CYS A 108 -11.58 -23.81 7.59
CA CYS A 108 -10.27 -23.43 8.10
C CYS A 108 -10.31 -23.32 9.63
N GLN A 109 -9.19 -23.66 10.26
CA GLN A 109 -8.93 -23.34 11.66
C GLN A 109 -8.30 -21.95 11.74
N VAL A 110 -8.62 -21.19 12.79
CA VAL A 110 -7.91 -19.94 13.12
C VAL A 110 -6.88 -20.28 14.19
N LEU A 111 -5.62 -20.01 13.92
CA LEU A 111 -4.54 -20.29 14.86
C LEU A 111 -3.68 -19.03 15.07
N PRO A 112 -3.29 -18.75 16.33
CA PRO A 112 -2.28 -17.75 16.58
C PRO A 112 -0.94 -18.22 16.01
N ILE A 113 -0.17 -17.32 15.44
CA ILE A 113 1.13 -17.60 14.85
C ILE A 113 2.21 -16.64 15.35
N SER A 114 3.46 -17.08 15.30
CA SER A 114 4.58 -16.22 15.67
C SER A 114 4.79 -15.11 14.64
N ILE A 115 5.42 -14.00 15.08
CA ILE A 115 5.85 -12.90 14.19
C ILE A 115 6.69 -13.43 13.02
N LEU A 116 7.57 -14.39 13.28
CA LEU A 116 8.43 -14.97 12.24
C LEU A 116 7.62 -15.74 11.19
N ALA A 117 6.61 -16.50 11.62
CA ALA A 117 5.70 -17.21 10.71
C ALA A 117 4.88 -16.22 9.87
N ALA A 118 4.34 -15.15 10.48
CA ALA A 118 3.64 -14.10 9.77
C ALA A 118 4.52 -13.42 8.73
N LYS A 119 5.74 -13.04 9.09
CA LYS A 119 6.72 -12.44 8.17
C LYS A 119 7.04 -13.35 6.99
N ARG A 120 7.30 -14.66 7.24
CA ARG A 120 7.56 -15.64 6.17
C ARG A 120 6.38 -15.79 5.21
N PHE A 121 5.16 -15.71 5.73
CA PHE A 121 3.96 -15.76 4.90
C PHE A 121 3.84 -14.52 4.02
N PHE A 122 4.05 -13.32 4.58
CA PHE A 122 3.95 -12.06 3.84
C PHE A 122 5.02 -11.91 2.75
N ILE A 123 6.26 -12.37 2.99
CA ILE A 123 7.31 -12.37 1.95
C ILE A 123 6.83 -13.09 0.68
N LYS A 124 6.09 -14.19 0.84
CA LYS A 124 5.67 -15.04 -0.27
C LYS A 124 4.33 -14.64 -0.88
N ASN A 125 3.50 -13.89 -0.15
CA ASN A 125 2.10 -13.73 -0.53
C ASN A 125 1.60 -12.28 -0.43
N HIS A 126 2.47 -11.29 -0.24
CA HIS A 126 2.06 -9.89 -0.15
C HIS A 126 3.01 -8.98 -0.92
N ARG A 127 2.43 -8.11 -1.77
CA ARG A 127 3.16 -7.18 -2.66
C ARG A 127 4.04 -6.16 -1.92
N GLN A 128 3.64 -5.73 -0.73
CA GLN A 128 4.41 -4.74 0.02
C GLN A 128 5.41 -5.41 0.95
N SER A 129 6.51 -4.71 1.23
CA SER A 129 7.52 -5.16 2.20
C SER A 129 6.91 -5.57 3.55
N ILE A 130 7.65 -6.40 4.28
CA ILE A 130 7.26 -6.84 5.61
C ILE A 130 6.99 -5.64 6.51
N PRO A 131 5.84 -5.58 7.23
CA PRO A 131 5.61 -4.52 8.18
C PRO A 131 6.57 -4.65 9.37
N PRO A 132 6.96 -3.54 10.00
CA PRO A 132 7.72 -3.56 11.24
C PRO A 132 6.78 -4.02 12.36
N LEU A 133 6.81 -5.31 12.69
CA LEU A 133 6.03 -5.89 13.78
C LEU A 133 6.82 -5.84 15.09
N THR A 134 6.14 -5.45 16.17
CA THR A 134 6.68 -5.42 17.53
C THR A 134 6.32 -6.69 18.32
N GLY A 135 6.85 -6.82 19.54
CA GLY A 135 6.48 -7.91 20.45
C GLY A 135 4.99 -7.93 20.85
N ASN A 136 4.29 -6.81 20.66
CA ASN A 136 2.87 -6.66 20.97
C ASN A 136 1.95 -6.99 19.79
N SER A 137 2.50 -7.46 18.66
CA SER A 137 1.70 -7.76 17.49
C SER A 137 0.80 -8.97 17.70
N ILE A 138 -0.44 -8.85 17.25
CA ILE A 138 -1.46 -9.89 17.23
C ILE A 138 -1.46 -10.52 15.83
N ASN A 139 -1.14 -11.81 15.73
CA ASN A 139 -0.97 -12.49 14.46
C ASN A 139 -1.81 -13.76 14.43
N TYR A 140 -2.73 -13.85 13.48
CA TYR A 140 -3.53 -15.05 13.26
C TYR A 140 -3.43 -15.54 11.82
N ALA A 141 -3.48 -16.86 11.66
CA ALA A 141 -3.57 -17.52 10.36
C ALA A 141 -4.86 -18.30 10.24
N LEU A 142 -5.42 -18.34 9.03
CA LEU A 142 -6.34 -19.39 8.61
C LEU A 142 -5.51 -20.57 8.10
N VAL A 143 -5.75 -21.74 8.70
CA VAL A 143 -5.09 -23.00 8.32
C VAL A 143 -6.12 -23.94 7.71
N TYR A 144 -5.82 -24.44 6.52
CA TYR A 144 -6.62 -25.44 5.80
C TYR A 144 -5.71 -26.61 5.39
N GLU A 145 -6.07 -27.83 5.80
CA GLU A 145 -5.28 -29.05 5.52
C GLU A 145 -3.80 -28.91 5.95
N GLY A 146 -3.56 -28.31 7.10
CA GLY A 146 -2.21 -28.13 7.65
C GLY A 146 -1.41 -26.96 7.04
N GLU A 147 -1.97 -26.22 6.08
CA GLU A 147 -1.32 -25.10 5.41
C GLU A 147 -1.96 -23.76 5.78
N ALA A 148 -1.12 -22.73 6.06
CA ALA A 148 -1.59 -21.37 6.21
C ALA A 148 -2.05 -20.80 4.86
N VAL A 149 -3.33 -20.46 4.74
CA VAL A 149 -3.95 -19.94 3.50
C VAL A 149 -4.28 -18.46 3.56
N ALA A 150 -4.34 -17.87 4.75
CA ALA A 150 -4.43 -16.44 4.95
C ALA A 150 -3.80 -16.05 6.29
N VAL A 151 -3.27 -14.83 6.39
CA VAL A 151 -2.69 -14.27 7.62
C VAL A 151 -3.15 -12.84 7.78
N MET A 152 -3.53 -12.48 9.01
CA MET A 152 -3.87 -11.12 9.42
C MET A 152 -3.03 -10.73 10.62
N THR A 153 -2.55 -9.49 10.63
CA THR A 153 -1.65 -8.99 11.66
C THR A 153 -2.01 -7.58 12.07
N TYR A 154 -2.13 -7.39 13.37
CA TYR A 154 -2.28 -6.09 14.02
C TYR A 154 -1.07 -5.77 14.88
N ASP A 155 -0.79 -4.48 15.07
CA ASP A 155 0.18 -4.01 16.03
C ASP A 155 -0.29 -2.71 16.69
N LEU A 156 0.27 -2.38 17.85
CA LEU A 156 0.05 -1.07 18.47
C LEU A 156 0.52 0.04 17.53
N THR A 157 -0.21 1.13 17.52
CA THR A 157 0.12 2.26 16.65
C THR A 157 1.51 2.81 16.96
N ARG A 158 2.21 3.28 15.92
CA ARG A 158 3.49 3.97 16.09
C ARG A 158 3.40 5.23 16.97
N GLY A 159 2.22 5.83 17.11
CA GLY A 159 1.95 6.93 18.03
C GLY A 159 2.10 6.50 19.48
N ALA A 160 1.63 5.30 19.84
CA ALA A 160 1.80 4.72 21.17
C ALA A 160 3.29 4.45 21.47
N VAL A 161 4.04 3.96 20.49
CA VAL A 161 5.50 3.70 20.61
C VAL A 161 6.31 5.00 20.80
N ARG A 162 5.78 6.16 20.40
CA ARG A 162 6.44 7.46 20.56
C ARG A 162 6.05 8.22 21.85
N GLY A 163 5.43 7.54 22.81
CA GLY A 163 5.03 8.16 24.09
C GLY A 163 3.79 9.06 24.01
N LEU A 164 3.12 9.08 22.87
CA LEU A 164 1.78 9.64 22.75
C LEU A 164 0.82 8.58 23.29
N GLN A 165 0.25 8.80 24.48
CA GLN A 165 -0.58 7.91 25.28
C GLN A 165 -1.84 7.38 24.56
N ASN A 166 -1.68 6.46 23.62
CA ASN A 166 -2.79 5.78 22.92
C ASN A 166 -2.50 4.28 22.83
N TYR A 167 -2.34 3.63 23.97
CA TYR A 167 -2.13 2.17 24.07
C TYR A 167 -3.40 1.36 23.74
N ASP A 168 -4.48 2.01 23.40
CA ASP A 168 -5.78 1.43 23.04
C ASP A 168 -6.04 1.39 21.52
N LYS A 169 -5.11 1.89 20.70
CA LYS A 169 -5.27 1.95 19.24
C LYS A 169 -4.35 0.99 18.53
N TYR A 170 -4.96 0.15 17.72
CA TYR A 170 -4.28 -0.87 16.92
C TYR A 170 -4.33 -0.53 15.43
N GLU A 171 -3.27 -0.87 14.71
CA GLU A 171 -3.20 -0.76 13.25
C GLU A 171 -3.30 -2.14 12.62
N LEU A 172 -4.25 -2.34 11.69
CA LEU A 172 -4.22 -3.48 10.79
C LEU A 172 -3.03 -3.33 9.86
N MET A 173 -1.93 -3.98 10.23
CA MET A 173 -0.65 -3.88 9.52
C MET A 173 -0.70 -4.59 8.17
N ARG A 174 -1.27 -5.80 8.12
CA ARG A 174 -1.39 -6.61 6.91
C ARG A 174 -2.52 -7.61 7.01
N LEU A 175 -3.20 -7.79 5.88
CA LEU A 175 -4.02 -8.95 5.56
C LEU A 175 -3.52 -9.50 4.22
N SER A 176 -3.21 -10.78 4.18
CA SER A 176 -2.81 -11.45 2.95
C SER A 176 -3.44 -12.83 2.84
N ILE A 177 -3.77 -13.19 1.62
CA ILE A 177 -4.23 -14.53 1.24
C ILE A 177 -3.14 -15.16 0.38
N LYS A 178 -2.92 -16.45 0.52
CA LYS A 178 -1.96 -17.20 -0.30
C LYS A 178 -2.26 -16.99 -1.79
N TYR A 179 -1.25 -16.68 -2.58
CA TYR A 179 -1.40 -16.50 -4.02
C TYR A 179 -2.04 -17.73 -4.68
N GLY A 180 -2.86 -17.50 -5.69
CA GLY A 180 -3.63 -18.55 -6.36
C GLY A 180 -4.81 -19.11 -5.56
N THR A 181 -5.11 -18.56 -4.38
CA THR A 181 -6.18 -19.02 -3.48
C THR A 181 -7.20 -17.91 -3.21
N VAL A 182 -8.47 -18.29 -3.15
CA VAL A 182 -9.55 -17.46 -2.59
C VAL A 182 -10.08 -18.14 -1.34
N VAL A 183 -10.18 -17.40 -0.23
CA VAL A 183 -10.79 -17.89 1.01
C VAL A 183 -12.06 -17.09 1.30
N ASN A 184 -13.19 -17.60 0.85
CA ASN A 184 -14.48 -16.95 1.04
C ASN A 184 -14.84 -16.84 2.53
N GLY A 185 -15.06 -15.60 3.02
CA GLY A 185 -15.29 -15.30 4.43
C GLY A 185 -14.02 -15.30 5.29
N GLY A 186 -12.84 -15.46 4.67
CA GLY A 186 -11.57 -15.57 5.39
C GLY A 186 -11.19 -14.32 6.16
N ALA A 187 -11.32 -13.16 5.54
CA ALA A 187 -11.03 -11.89 6.19
C ALA A 187 -11.90 -11.67 7.43
N SER A 188 -13.22 -11.87 7.33
CA SER A 188 -14.14 -11.70 8.45
C SER A 188 -13.86 -12.68 9.59
N LYS A 189 -13.50 -13.93 9.27
CA LYS A 189 -13.18 -14.94 10.29
C LYS A 189 -11.88 -14.61 11.04
N LEU A 190 -10.85 -14.10 10.34
CA LEU A 190 -9.63 -13.61 10.99
C LEU A 190 -9.89 -12.36 11.82
N GLU A 191 -10.65 -11.40 11.25
CA GLU A 191 -10.97 -10.13 11.90
C GLU A 191 -11.66 -10.37 13.26
N MET A 192 -12.68 -11.20 13.29
CA MET A 192 -13.41 -11.53 14.52
C MET A 192 -12.45 -11.99 15.62
N GLN A 193 -11.51 -12.87 15.31
CA GLN A 193 -10.55 -13.39 16.29
C GLN A 193 -9.51 -12.35 16.70
N CYS A 194 -9.04 -11.53 15.74
CA CYS A 194 -8.12 -10.44 16.05
C CYS A 194 -8.77 -9.37 16.90
N GLU A 195 -9.98 -8.98 16.57
CA GLU A 195 -10.75 -7.96 17.30
C GLU A 195 -11.02 -8.39 18.74
N GLU A 196 -11.39 -9.65 18.97
CA GLU A 196 -11.53 -10.23 20.30
C GLU A 196 -10.22 -10.13 21.10
N ALA A 197 -9.09 -10.52 20.49
CA ALA A 197 -7.79 -10.42 21.14
C ALA A 197 -7.37 -8.97 21.43
N ILE A 198 -7.70 -8.01 20.53
CA ILE A 198 -7.46 -6.58 20.74
C ILE A 198 -8.28 -6.05 21.92
N ARG A 199 -9.58 -6.38 22.00
CA ARG A 199 -10.43 -5.99 23.14
C ARG A 199 -9.91 -6.54 24.47
N HIS A 200 -9.47 -7.79 24.50
CA HIS A 200 -8.86 -8.38 25.70
C HIS A 200 -7.60 -7.66 26.16
N GLN A 201 -6.90 -6.97 25.26
CA GLN A 201 -5.73 -6.12 25.56
C GLN A 201 -6.11 -4.66 25.84
N GLY A 202 -7.41 -4.33 25.91
CA GLY A 202 -7.91 -2.98 26.18
C GLY A 202 -7.97 -2.08 24.96
N GLY A 203 -7.88 -2.63 23.76
CA GLY A 203 -8.02 -1.86 22.52
C GLY A 203 -9.45 -1.39 22.30
N THR A 204 -9.60 -0.12 21.90
CA THR A 204 -10.89 0.53 21.65
C THR A 204 -11.09 0.93 20.21
N GLN A 205 -9.99 1.08 19.45
CA GLN A 205 -10.03 1.54 18.06
C GLN A 205 -9.03 0.80 17.20
N ILE A 206 -9.46 0.49 16.00
CA ILE A 206 -8.60 -0.06 14.94
C ILE A 206 -8.55 0.94 13.77
N PHE A 207 -7.37 1.10 13.20
CA PHE A 207 -7.23 1.83 11.95
C PHE A 207 -6.31 1.10 10.98
N SER A 208 -6.32 1.52 9.73
CA SER A 208 -5.47 0.97 8.69
C SER A 208 -5.26 1.96 7.55
N TYR A 209 -4.27 1.67 6.73
CA TYR A 209 -4.00 2.39 5.49
C TYR A 209 -4.06 1.44 4.31
N SER A 210 -4.80 1.81 3.29
CA SER A 210 -4.79 1.05 2.04
C SER A 210 -4.28 1.89 0.89
N ASN A 211 -3.50 1.26 0.00
CA ASN A 211 -3.09 1.89 -1.24
C ASN A 211 -4.28 1.94 -2.21
N ALA A 212 -4.79 3.16 -2.46
CA ALA A 212 -5.93 3.39 -3.34
C ALA A 212 -5.62 3.11 -4.81
N THR A 213 -4.36 3.12 -5.22
CA THR A 213 -3.96 2.73 -6.58
C THR A 213 -4.15 1.23 -6.83
N VAL A 214 -4.12 0.43 -5.76
CA VAL A 214 -4.19 -1.04 -5.82
C VAL A 214 -5.61 -1.56 -5.67
N ASN A 215 -6.39 -1.01 -4.72
CA ASN A 215 -7.70 -1.55 -4.38
C ASN A 215 -8.72 -0.47 -4.03
N GLU A 216 -10.00 -0.80 -4.11
CA GLU A 216 -11.12 0.07 -3.77
C GLU A 216 -11.48 0.03 -2.28
N GLY A 217 -10.83 -0.84 -1.49
CA GLY A 217 -11.06 -0.98 -0.07
C GLY A 217 -12.28 -1.79 0.33
N ASN A 218 -12.81 -2.63 -0.57
CA ASN A 218 -14.02 -3.42 -0.31
C ASN A 218 -13.89 -4.31 0.92
N VAL A 219 -12.71 -4.92 1.15
CA VAL A 219 -12.47 -5.74 2.34
C VAL A 219 -12.63 -4.94 3.63
N TYR A 220 -12.18 -3.69 3.66
CA TYR A 220 -12.31 -2.84 4.86
C TYR A 220 -13.77 -2.51 5.16
N ARG A 221 -14.56 -2.16 4.11
CA ARG A 221 -16.00 -1.93 4.29
C ARG A 221 -16.72 -3.19 4.79
N GLN A 222 -16.39 -4.37 4.27
CA GLN A 222 -16.93 -5.64 4.72
C GLN A 222 -16.57 -5.97 6.17
N LEU A 223 -15.42 -5.49 6.64
CA LEU A 223 -14.97 -5.64 8.03
C LEU A 223 -15.50 -4.55 8.97
N GLY A 224 -16.33 -3.64 8.48
CA GLY A 224 -16.97 -2.59 9.29
C GLY A 224 -16.12 -1.32 9.48
N PHE A 225 -15.07 -1.12 8.67
CA PHE A 225 -14.29 0.11 8.72
C PHE A 225 -14.98 1.26 7.99
N THR A 226 -14.87 2.46 8.53
CA THR A 226 -15.26 3.71 7.89
C THR A 226 -14.08 4.30 7.12
N GLN A 227 -14.33 4.77 5.90
CA GLN A 227 -13.31 5.33 5.01
C GLN A 227 -13.15 6.83 5.19
N SER A 228 -11.90 7.30 5.22
CA SER A 228 -11.55 8.72 5.01
C SER A 228 -11.40 9.05 3.51
N ALA A 229 -11.14 10.33 3.22
CA ALA A 229 -10.80 10.78 1.87
C ALA A 229 -9.55 10.05 1.33
N ILE A 230 -9.44 10.01 -0.01
CA ILE A 230 -8.20 9.58 -0.69
C ILE A 230 -7.22 10.76 -0.63
N GLN A 231 -6.00 10.48 -0.26
CA GLN A 231 -4.93 11.47 -0.14
C GLN A 231 -3.69 10.99 -0.90
N SER A 232 -2.84 11.91 -1.30
CA SER A 232 -1.52 11.57 -1.81
C SER A 232 -0.78 10.69 -0.80
N GLY A 233 -0.20 9.62 -1.29
CA GLY A 233 0.59 8.70 -0.48
C GLY A 233 1.95 9.30 -0.11
N GLN A 234 2.87 8.42 0.29
CA GLN A 234 4.21 8.87 0.61
C GLN A 234 4.90 9.49 -0.59
N ALA A 235 5.60 10.62 -0.36
CA ALA A 235 6.40 11.29 -1.37
C ALA A 235 7.64 10.46 -1.76
N TRP A 236 8.04 10.59 -3.00
CA TRP A 236 9.24 10.04 -3.59
C TRP A 236 10.05 11.14 -4.25
N VAL A 237 11.31 10.87 -4.56
CA VAL A 237 12.15 11.78 -5.32
C VAL A 237 12.71 11.07 -6.55
N VAL A 238 12.69 11.78 -7.67
CA VAL A 238 13.40 11.40 -8.89
C VAL A 238 14.71 12.19 -8.90
N GLU A 239 15.84 11.51 -8.86
CA GLU A 239 17.17 12.11 -8.88
C GLU A 239 17.62 12.40 -10.32
N ARG A 240 18.75 13.10 -10.50
CA ARG A 240 19.30 13.44 -11.83
C ARG A 240 19.63 12.24 -12.69
N ASP A 241 19.99 11.11 -12.06
CA ASP A 241 20.26 9.83 -12.70
C ASP A 241 18.98 9.01 -12.98
N LEU A 242 17.81 9.64 -12.85
CA LEU A 242 16.48 9.08 -13.07
C LEU A 242 16.08 7.98 -12.07
N ARG A 243 16.81 7.79 -10.99
CA ARG A 243 16.43 6.86 -9.92
C ARG A 243 15.26 7.42 -9.11
N LEU A 244 14.30 6.55 -8.90
CA LEU A 244 13.15 6.82 -8.04
C LEU A 244 13.42 6.28 -6.62
N ARG A 245 13.47 7.19 -5.64
CA ARG A 245 13.72 6.83 -4.23
C ARG A 245 12.59 7.29 -3.33
N ARG A 246 12.25 6.46 -2.36
CA ARG A 246 11.27 6.83 -1.34
C ARG A 246 11.81 7.93 -0.44
N LEU A 247 11.06 9.01 -0.28
CA LEU A 247 11.39 10.08 0.67
C LEU A 247 10.95 9.64 2.07
N LEU A 248 11.93 9.43 2.96
CA LEU A 248 11.66 9.03 4.33
C LEU A 248 11.28 10.24 5.19
N ALA A 249 10.42 10.03 6.18
CA ALA A 249 10.08 11.08 7.14
C ALA A 249 11.31 11.48 7.97
N CYS A 250 11.36 12.75 8.40
CA CYS A 250 12.41 13.25 9.26
C CYS A 250 12.58 12.36 10.51
N GLY A 251 13.81 11.97 10.84
CA GLY A 251 14.13 11.09 11.99
C GLY A 251 14.17 9.59 11.69
N SER A 252 13.89 9.16 10.44
CA SER A 252 14.14 7.77 10.03
C SER A 252 15.61 7.58 9.66
N HIS A 253 16.24 6.48 10.06
CA HIS A 253 17.61 6.17 9.62
C HIS A 253 17.59 5.72 8.15
N GLY A 254 18.27 6.44 7.28
CA GLY A 254 18.41 6.16 5.86
C GLY A 254 18.95 7.37 5.08
N ASP A 255 19.39 7.18 3.86
CA ASP A 255 20.11 8.17 3.02
C ASP A 255 19.31 9.45 2.71
N ASN A 256 18.01 9.48 2.97
CA ASN A 256 17.10 10.60 2.70
C ASN A 256 16.46 11.18 3.98
N THR A 257 17.03 10.87 5.16
CA THR A 257 16.50 11.38 6.42
C THR A 257 16.66 12.88 6.52
N GLY A 258 15.55 13.59 6.70
CA GLY A 258 15.57 15.02 6.97
C GLY A 258 15.97 15.91 5.80
N CYS A 259 15.98 15.43 4.56
CA CYS A 259 16.22 16.28 3.40
C CYS A 259 15.16 17.38 3.30
N LYS A 260 15.58 18.61 3.53
CA LYS A 260 14.75 19.79 3.30
C LYS A 260 14.50 19.92 1.78
N ASN A 261 13.35 20.48 1.39
CA ASN A 261 13.06 20.78 -0.02
C ASN A 261 14.20 21.58 -0.68
N SER A 262 14.84 22.51 0.06
CA SER A 262 16.00 23.27 -0.41
C SER A 262 17.20 22.39 -0.83
N ASP A 263 17.43 21.28 -0.15
CA ASP A 263 18.52 20.37 -0.47
C ASP A 263 18.20 19.47 -1.65
N LEU A 264 16.94 19.06 -1.79
CA LEU A 264 16.45 18.35 -2.97
C LEU A 264 16.56 19.24 -4.22
N ILE A 265 16.18 20.50 -4.12
CA ILE A 265 16.29 21.47 -5.22
C ILE A 265 17.75 21.66 -5.66
N LYS A 266 18.68 21.83 -4.71
CA LYS A 266 20.12 21.96 -5.01
C LYS A 266 20.68 20.75 -5.74
N ARG A 267 20.21 19.55 -5.39
CA ARG A 267 20.58 18.29 -6.07
C ARG A 267 19.90 18.13 -7.43
N GLY A 268 18.95 19.01 -7.78
CA GLY A 268 18.12 18.89 -8.97
C GLY A 268 17.15 17.72 -8.93
N ALA A 269 16.74 17.30 -7.73
CA ALA A 269 15.75 16.27 -7.56
C ALA A 269 14.34 16.81 -7.79
N VAL A 270 13.43 15.94 -8.25
CA VAL A 270 12.01 16.22 -8.45
C VAL A 270 11.23 15.42 -7.42
N LYS A 271 10.41 16.10 -6.60
CA LYS A 271 9.52 15.43 -5.64
C LYS A 271 8.24 14.99 -6.34
N VAL A 272 7.86 13.73 -6.17
CA VAL A 272 6.72 13.13 -6.87
C VAL A 272 5.89 12.26 -5.93
N HIS A 273 4.64 12.01 -6.31
CA HIS A 273 3.77 11.02 -5.69
C HIS A 273 3.42 9.93 -6.71
N ILE A 274 3.44 8.66 -6.29
CA ILE A 274 3.13 7.50 -7.15
C ILE A 274 2.07 6.58 -6.55
N THR A 275 1.62 6.91 -5.35
CA THR A 275 0.57 6.19 -4.65
C THR A 275 -0.42 7.16 -4.02
N ALA A 276 -1.66 6.73 -3.93
CA ALA A 276 -2.68 7.41 -3.13
C ALA A 276 -3.14 6.47 -2.01
N ASN A 277 -3.46 7.01 -0.85
CA ASN A 277 -3.84 6.23 0.32
C ASN A 277 -5.25 6.60 0.81
N ARG A 278 -5.93 5.60 1.35
CA ARG A 278 -7.13 5.77 2.18
C ARG A 278 -6.78 5.41 3.61
N THR A 279 -7.28 6.18 4.56
CA THR A 279 -7.28 5.81 5.97
C THR A 279 -8.62 5.15 6.31
N TRP A 280 -8.57 4.10 7.08
CA TRP A 280 -9.72 3.34 7.54
C TRP A 280 -9.73 3.34 9.04
N VAL A 281 -10.91 3.52 9.65
CA VAL A 281 -11.08 3.54 11.10
C VAL A 281 -12.26 2.67 11.47
N LYS A 282 -12.12 1.90 12.55
CA LYS A 282 -13.17 1.10 13.13
C LYS A 282 -13.14 1.28 14.64
N ASP A 283 -14.24 1.70 15.23
CA ASP A 283 -14.46 1.72 16.67
C ASP A 283 -14.85 0.32 17.11
N ILE A 284 -14.18 -0.18 18.15
CA ILE A 284 -14.44 -1.49 18.74
C ILE A 284 -14.65 -1.39 20.24
N SER A 285 -14.82 -0.16 20.76
CA SER A 285 -15.21 0.02 22.15
C SER A 285 -16.49 -0.78 22.44
N ILE A 286 -16.51 -1.44 23.59
CA ILE A 286 -17.74 -2.11 24.08
C ILE A 286 -18.70 -0.98 24.41
N GLU A 287 -19.81 -0.88 23.69
CA GLU A 287 -20.94 -0.08 24.21
C GLU A 287 -21.31 -0.67 25.54
N THR A 288 -21.02 0.06 26.62
CA THR A 288 -21.53 -0.29 27.96
C THR A 288 -23.03 -0.13 27.89
N PRO A 289 -23.81 -1.19 28.17
CA PRO A 289 -25.26 -1.14 28.11
C PRO A 289 -25.86 -0.14 29.12
#